data_934c0cfe67dce1888c96a24b29e9f02d
#
_entry.id   934c0cfe67dce1888c96a24b29e9f02d
#
_cell.length_a   1.000
_cell.length_b   1.000
_cell.length_c   1.000
_cell.angle_alpha   90.00
_cell.angle_beta   90.00
_cell.angle_gamma   90.00
#
_symmetry.space_group_name_H-M   'P 1'
#
loop_
_entity.id
_entity.type
_entity.pdbx_description
1 polymer ?
#
loop_
_entity_poly.entity_id
_entity_poly.type
_entity_poly.pdbx_seq_one_letter_code
_entity_poly.pdbx_strand_id
1 'polypeptide(L)'
;YRDDILHAAEGRSKIVRERGFKHSSPVAVAAALRNGPPANIDDLAALTIGHLEELSADYQSGDTDGWRKFWNTDSHGRATMGGHKGEEECRDRLLDDLRARLKSFGVRLLPELHVADDKEVDIAALSEAMKLPIEIKLETHAKLWSAPSAQLERLYSIDPEAQGRGLYVVLWLGGQTMGRSVPTAPNGLPRPTSAAELLDALRGLYASAGLLQFDVLDATPKKIAPVI
;
A
#
# COMPACT_ATOMS: atom_id res chain seq x y z
N TYR A 1 -0.10 22.54 27.16
CA TYR A 1 -1.49 22.03 27.05
C TYR A 1 -1.69 21.13 25.81
N ARG A 2 -1.27 21.58 24.61
CA ARG A 2 -1.43 20.78 23.38
C ARG A 2 -0.54 19.54 23.41
N ASP A 3 0.69 19.69 23.85
CA ASP A 3 1.66 18.60 23.96
C ASP A 3 1.27 17.60 25.06
N ASP A 4 0.70 18.10 26.16
CA ASP A 4 0.17 17.25 27.24
C ASP A 4 -1.02 16.40 26.76
N ILE A 5 -1.89 16.97 25.94
CA ILE A 5 -3.04 16.25 25.36
C ILE A 5 -2.57 15.19 24.37
N LEU A 6 -1.59 15.52 23.51
CA LEU A 6 -1.01 14.57 22.57
C LEU A 6 -0.33 13.40 23.30
N HIS A 7 0.48 13.71 24.32
CA HIS A 7 1.14 12.69 25.12
C HIS A 7 0.15 11.78 25.88
N ALA A 8 -0.92 12.37 26.41
CA ALA A 8 -1.99 11.61 27.06
C ALA A 8 -2.76 10.72 26.06
N ALA A 9 -3.00 11.21 24.84
CA ALA A 9 -3.65 10.43 23.77
C ALA A 9 -2.77 9.27 23.30
N GLU A 10 -1.46 9.50 23.11
CA GLU A 10 -0.49 8.45 22.78
C GLU A 10 -0.38 7.39 23.87
N GLY A 11 -0.30 7.80 25.12
CA GLY A 11 -0.30 6.90 26.27
C GLY A 11 -1.55 6.05 26.35
N ARG A 12 -2.72 6.63 26.09
CA ARG A 12 -3.99 5.93 26.05
C ARG A 12 -4.05 4.92 24.88
N SER A 13 -3.60 5.30 23.70
CA SER A 13 -3.52 4.42 22.54
C SER A 13 -2.59 3.24 22.78
N LYS A 14 -1.45 3.45 23.46
CA LYS A 14 -0.53 2.40 23.86
C LYS A 14 -1.18 1.40 24.83
N ILE A 15 -1.87 1.89 25.87
CA ILE A 15 -2.58 1.05 26.85
C ILE A 15 -3.68 0.24 26.18
N VAL A 16 -4.45 0.84 25.26
CA VAL A 16 -5.52 0.13 24.53
C VAL A 16 -4.92 -0.98 23.68
N ARG A 17 -3.82 -0.72 22.97
CA ARG A 17 -3.11 -1.74 22.18
C ARG A 17 -2.56 -2.87 23.04
N GLU A 18 -1.92 -2.55 24.15
CA GLU A 18 -1.37 -3.56 25.08
C GLU A 18 -2.49 -4.43 25.68
N ARG A 19 -3.64 -3.85 26.01
CA ARG A 19 -4.81 -4.59 26.52
C ARG A 19 -5.50 -5.43 25.44
N GLY A 20 -5.47 -4.96 24.19
CA GLY A 20 -6.04 -5.67 23.03
C GLY A 20 -5.10 -6.71 22.44
N PHE A 21 -3.82 -6.72 22.84
CA PHE A 21 -2.83 -7.64 22.30
C PHE A 21 -3.15 -9.09 22.73
N LYS A 22 -3.56 -9.89 21.75
CA LYS A 22 -3.76 -11.32 21.91
C LYS A 22 -2.54 -12.05 21.35
N HIS A 23 -1.84 -12.79 22.17
CA HIS A 23 -0.80 -13.68 21.68
C HIS A 23 -1.39 -14.66 20.68
N SER A 24 -0.76 -14.77 19.50
CA SER A 24 -1.14 -15.80 18.54
C SER A 24 -0.96 -17.18 19.18
N SER A 25 -1.94 -18.05 18.99
CA SER A 25 -1.81 -19.42 19.48
C SER A 25 -0.69 -20.15 18.72
N PRO A 26 0.04 -21.09 19.34
CA PRO A 26 1.03 -21.91 18.64
C PRO A 26 0.47 -22.61 17.40
N VAL A 27 -0.82 -22.96 17.43
CA VAL A 27 -1.52 -23.58 16.30
C VAL A 27 -1.70 -22.59 15.16
N ALA A 28 -2.09 -21.34 15.45
CA ALA A 28 -2.22 -20.30 14.42
C ALA A 28 -0.86 -19.96 13.78
N VAL A 29 0.19 -19.84 14.59
CA VAL A 29 1.56 -19.63 14.09
C VAL A 29 2.01 -20.79 13.21
N ALA A 30 1.78 -22.03 13.63
CA ALA A 30 2.12 -23.20 12.82
C ALA A 30 1.30 -23.29 11.52
N ALA A 31 0.05 -22.82 11.51
CA ALA A 31 -0.78 -22.74 10.31
C ALA A 31 -0.25 -21.67 9.33
N ALA A 32 0.08 -20.46 9.83
CA ALA A 32 0.66 -19.40 9.03
C ALA A 32 1.99 -19.83 8.39
N LEU A 33 2.87 -20.48 9.14
CA LEU A 33 4.14 -21.03 8.62
C LEU A 33 3.95 -22.14 7.56
N ARG A 34 2.75 -22.69 7.41
CA ARG A 34 2.39 -23.67 6.37
C ARG A 34 1.56 -23.04 5.23
N ASN A 35 1.70 -21.75 5.00
CA ASN A 35 0.88 -20.97 4.06
C ASN A 35 -0.63 -21.00 4.41
N GLY A 36 -0.96 -21.05 5.69
CA GLY A 36 -2.33 -20.89 6.20
C GLY A 36 -2.73 -19.42 6.33
N PRO A 37 -3.92 -19.15 6.92
CA PRO A 37 -4.35 -17.80 7.22
C PRO A 37 -3.36 -17.06 8.13
N PRO A 38 -3.24 -15.72 7.99
CA PRO A 38 -2.37 -14.91 8.85
C PRO A 38 -2.79 -15.03 10.32
N ALA A 39 -1.80 -15.16 11.22
CA ALA A 39 -2.02 -15.42 12.64
C ALA A 39 -2.29 -14.14 13.46
N ASN A 40 -1.88 -12.98 12.95
CA ASN A 40 -2.02 -11.66 13.57
C ASN A 40 -1.94 -10.57 12.51
N ILE A 41 -2.14 -9.31 12.91
CA ILE A 41 -2.15 -8.17 11.99
C ILE A 41 -0.78 -7.92 11.33
N ASP A 42 0.32 -8.20 12.03
CA ASP A 42 1.67 -8.06 11.48
C ASP A 42 1.94 -9.11 10.39
N ASP A 43 1.45 -10.32 10.62
CA ASP A 43 1.52 -11.41 9.65
C ASP A 43 0.65 -11.12 8.42
N LEU A 44 -0.56 -10.57 8.62
CA LEU A 44 -1.41 -10.11 7.52
C LEU A 44 -0.73 -9.02 6.69
N ALA A 45 -0.07 -8.07 7.34
CA ALA A 45 0.65 -7.00 6.68
C ALA A 45 1.87 -7.53 5.91
N ALA A 46 2.68 -8.40 6.53
CA ALA A 46 3.83 -9.02 5.88
C ALA A 46 3.43 -9.88 4.68
N LEU A 47 2.36 -10.68 4.80
CA LEU A 47 1.80 -11.46 3.70
C LEU A 47 1.36 -10.56 2.53
N THR A 48 0.66 -9.47 2.84
CA THR A 48 0.19 -8.53 1.82
C THR A 48 1.35 -7.87 1.10
N ILE A 49 2.37 -7.40 1.83
CA ILE A 49 3.58 -6.79 1.25
C ILE A 49 4.33 -7.80 0.39
N GLY A 50 4.55 -9.02 0.86
CA GLY A 50 5.23 -10.05 0.07
C GLY A 50 4.57 -10.28 -1.28
N HIS A 51 3.23 -10.32 -1.33
CA HIS A 51 2.52 -10.43 -2.60
C HIS A 51 2.52 -9.16 -3.46
N LEU A 52 2.63 -7.97 -2.87
CA LEU A 52 2.85 -6.74 -3.62
C LEU A 52 4.24 -6.73 -4.28
N GLU A 53 5.28 -7.12 -3.54
CA GLU A 53 6.64 -7.24 -4.06
C GLU A 53 6.72 -8.27 -5.21
N GLU A 54 6.05 -9.42 -5.07
CA GLU A 54 5.93 -10.42 -6.14
C GLU A 54 5.20 -9.85 -7.37
N LEU A 55 4.10 -9.11 -7.18
CA LEU A 55 3.37 -8.45 -8.27
C LEU A 55 4.26 -7.43 -8.99
N SER A 56 5.01 -6.62 -8.25
CA SER A 56 5.95 -5.66 -8.80
C SER A 56 7.01 -6.36 -9.66
N ALA A 57 7.56 -7.47 -9.18
CA ALA A 57 8.50 -8.29 -9.93
C ALA A 57 7.87 -8.86 -11.21
N ASP A 58 6.64 -9.38 -11.13
CA ASP A 58 5.92 -9.92 -12.30
C ASP A 58 5.62 -8.85 -13.34
N TYR A 59 5.27 -7.63 -12.91
CA TYR A 59 5.04 -6.51 -13.83
C TYR A 59 6.33 -6.12 -14.57
N GLN A 60 7.49 -6.23 -13.93
CA GLN A 60 8.76 -5.83 -14.49
C GLN A 60 9.52 -6.96 -15.19
N SER A 61 9.51 -8.17 -14.67
CA SER A 61 10.33 -9.29 -15.17
C SER A 61 9.52 -10.44 -15.76
N GLY A 62 8.20 -10.46 -15.52
CA GLY A 62 7.33 -11.54 -16.00
C GLY A 62 7.25 -11.63 -17.53
N ASP A 63 6.96 -12.81 -18.05
CA ASP A 63 6.71 -13.07 -19.47
C ASP A 63 5.42 -12.40 -19.96
N THR A 64 4.56 -11.99 -19.03
CA THR A 64 3.34 -11.26 -19.30
C THR A 64 3.58 -9.78 -19.11
N ASP A 65 3.18 -8.95 -20.06
CA ASP A 65 3.23 -7.49 -19.94
C ASP A 65 2.22 -6.96 -18.89
N GLY A 66 2.33 -7.41 -17.64
CA GLY A 66 1.41 -7.12 -16.55
C GLY A 66 1.25 -5.61 -16.29
N TRP A 67 2.30 -4.81 -16.53
CA TRP A 67 2.26 -3.35 -16.44
C TRP A 67 1.21 -2.71 -17.35
N ARG A 68 0.84 -3.35 -18.50
CA ARG A 68 -0.12 -2.80 -19.48
C ARG A 68 -1.50 -2.50 -18.90
N LYS A 69 -1.91 -3.22 -17.86
CA LYS A 69 -3.21 -3.01 -17.22
C LYS A 69 -3.36 -1.62 -16.60
N PHE A 70 -2.25 -0.97 -16.27
CA PHE A 70 -2.21 0.39 -15.69
C PHE A 70 -2.10 1.49 -16.74
N TRP A 71 -1.95 1.13 -18.02
CA TRP A 71 -1.71 2.07 -19.11
C TRP A 71 -2.82 2.05 -20.14
N ASN A 72 -3.03 3.19 -20.78
CA ASN A 72 -3.81 3.24 -22.00
C ASN A 72 -2.94 2.69 -23.13
N THR A 73 -3.45 1.72 -23.87
CA THR A 73 -2.70 1.05 -24.93
C THR A 73 -3.36 1.25 -26.29
N ASP A 74 -2.54 1.25 -27.35
CA ASP A 74 -3.02 1.22 -28.74
C ASP A 74 -3.55 -0.17 -29.11
N SER A 75 -4.03 -0.32 -30.36
CA SER A 75 -4.53 -1.58 -30.91
C SER A 75 -3.48 -2.71 -30.92
N HIS A 76 -2.20 -2.38 -30.77
CA HIS A 76 -1.09 -3.31 -30.71
C HIS A 76 -0.60 -3.56 -29.27
N GLY A 77 -1.31 -3.01 -28.27
CA GLY A 77 -0.98 -3.16 -26.87
C GLY A 77 0.23 -2.37 -26.39
N ARG A 78 0.69 -1.36 -27.15
CA ARG A 78 1.78 -0.46 -26.75
C ARG A 78 1.21 0.68 -25.92
N ALA A 79 1.94 1.09 -24.86
CA ALA A 79 1.56 2.27 -24.08
C ALA A 79 1.43 3.49 -24.99
N THR A 80 0.30 4.18 -24.89
CA THR A 80 0.02 5.36 -25.72
C THR A 80 0.50 6.64 -25.05
N MET A 81 0.63 7.70 -25.85
CA MET A 81 0.86 9.07 -25.37
C MET A 81 -0.24 9.57 -24.42
N GLY A 82 -1.41 8.90 -24.40
CA GLY A 82 -2.49 9.15 -23.45
C GLY A 82 -2.15 8.78 -22.00
N GLY A 83 -0.98 8.19 -21.76
CA GLY A 83 -0.45 7.93 -20.43
C GLY A 83 -1.12 6.79 -19.68
N HIS A 84 -0.96 6.79 -18.36
CA HIS A 84 -1.56 5.80 -17.48
C HIS A 84 -3.06 6.04 -17.25
N LYS A 85 -3.72 5.02 -16.69
CA LYS A 85 -5.11 5.08 -16.24
C LYS A 85 -5.24 5.96 -14.98
N GLY A 86 -6.48 6.32 -14.64
CA GLY A 86 -6.78 7.04 -13.39
C GLY A 86 -6.45 6.22 -12.14
N GLU A 87 -6.33 6.92 -11.01
CA GLU A 87 -5.99 6.29 -9.71
C GLU A 87 -6.99 5.20 -9.33
N GLU A 88 -8.29 5.46 -9.46
CA GLU A 88 -9.35 4.47 -9.17
C GLU A 88 -9.23 3.22 -10.05
N GLU A 89 -9.04 3.39 -11.35
CA GLU A 89 -8.90 2.25 -12.26
C GLU A 89 -7.61 1.46 -11.97
N CYS A 90 -6.53 2.14 -11.63
CA CYS A 90 -5.28 1.51 -11.19
C CYS A 90 -5.48 0.72 -9.88
N ARG A 91 -6.18 1.31 -8.92
CA ARG A 91 -6.56 0.65 -7.66
C ARG A 91 -7.36 -0.64 -7.91
N ASP A 92 -8.38 -0.57 -8.76
CA ASP A 92 -9.23 -1.72 -9.06
C ASP A 92 -8.45 -2.87 -9.71
N ARG A 93 -7.50 -2.54 -10.61
CA ARG A 93 -6.62 -3.55 -11.23
C ARG A 93 -5.70 -4.22 -10.20
N LEU A 94 -5.12 -3.42 -9.31
CA LEU A 94 -4.30 -3.95 -8.24
C LEU A 94 -5.11 -4.80 -7.26
N LEU A 95 -6.32 -4.35 -6.93
CA LEU A 95 -7.25 -5.09 -6.08
C LEU A 95 -7.57 -6.49 -6.64
N ASP A 96 -7.83 -6.60 -7.93
CA ASP A 96 -8.12 -7.87 -8.59
C ASP A 96 -6.90 -8.82 -8.54
N ASP A 97 -5.70 -8.30 -8.79
CA ASP A 97 -4.46 -9.09 -8.72
C ASP A 97 -4.18 -9.59 -7.31
N LEU A 98 -4.32 -8.72 -6.30
CA LEU A 98 -4.13 -9.09 -4.91
C LEU A 98 -5.19 -10.10 -4.44
N ARG A 99 -6.46 -9.94 -4.86
CA ARG A 99 -7.52 -10.91 -4.55
C ARG A 99 -7.18 -12.29 -5.04
N ALA A 100 -6.67 -12.40 -6.26
CA ALA A 100 -6.29 -13.69 -6.84
C ALA A 100 -5.21 -14.40 -6.00
N ARG A 101 -4.25 -13.65 -5.46
CA ARG A 101 -3.14 -14.18 -4.67
C ARG A 101 -3.52 -14.47 -3.23
N LEU A 102 -4.22 -13.57 -2.58
CA LEU A 102 -4.51 -13.66 -1.15
C LEU A 102 -5.69 -14.57 -0.80
N LYS A 103 -6.51 -14.94 -1.78
CA LYS A 103 -7.69 -15.80 -1.56
C LYS A 103 -7.35 -17.15 -0.91
N SER A 104 -6.26 -17.78 -1.29
CA SER A 104 -5.84 -19.09 -0.75
C SER A 104 -5.43 -19.03 0.72
N PHE A 105 -5.08 -17.85 1.21
CA PHE A 105 -4.73 -17.59 2.62
C PHE A 105 -5.93 -17.16 3.47
N GLY A 106 -7.16 -17.24 2.94
CA GLY A 106 -8.36 -16.83 3.65
C GLY A 106 -8.51 -15.30 3.81
N VAL A 107 -7.71 -14.50 3.09
CA VAL A 107 -7.80 -13.04 3.13
C VAL A 107 -8.80 -12.56 2.09
N ARG A 108 -9.72 -11.70 2.53
CA ARG A 108 -10.68 -11.01 1.65
C ARG A 108 -10.28 -9.57 1.48
N LEU A 109 -10.33 -9.07 0.25
CA LEU A 109 -10.09 -7.65 -0.05
C LEU A 109 -11.40 -6.97 -0.42
N LEU A 110 -11.69 -5.85 0.23
CA LEU A 110 -12.84 -5.01 -0.05
C LEU A 110 -12.37 -3.63 -0.51
N PRO A 111 -12.92 -3.09 -1.61
CA PRO A 111 -12.67 -1.70 -2.00
C PRO A 111 -13.53 -0.76 -1.16
N GLU A 112 -13.07 0.48 -1.01
CA GLU A 112 -13.87 1.61 -0.47
C GLU A 112 -14.64 1.27 0.81
N LEU A 113 -13.90 0.71 1.79
CA LEU A 113 -14.53 0.41 3.07
C LEU A 113 -14.66 1.70 3.89
N HIS A 114 -15.90 2.03 4.25
CA HIS A 114 -16.15 3.09 5.22
C HIS A 114 -15.56 2.70 6.59
N VAL A 115 -14.72 3.58 7.10
CA VAL A 115 -14.20 3.50 8.47
C VAL A 115 -14.81 4.62 9.30
N ALA A 116 -14.52 4.66 10.60
CA ALA A 116 -15.03 5.70 11.49
C ALA A 116 -14.84 7.12 10.91
N ASP A 117 -15.78 8.02 11.18
CA ASP A 117 -15.85 9.41 10.68
C ASP A 117 -16.12 9.56 9.15
N ASP A 118 -16.89 8.67 8.53
CA ASP A 118 -17.26 8.70 7.10
C ASP A 118 -16.08 8.81 6.14
N LYS A 119 -14.93 8.23 6.52
CA LYS A 119 -13.76 8.16 5.66
C LYS A 119 -13.67 6.80 4.99
N GLU A 120 -13.24 6.82 3.76
CA GLU A 120 -13.03 5.63 2.94
C GLU A 120 -11.56 5.30 2.86
N VAL A 121 -11.24 4.02 3.03
CA VAL A 121 -9.91 3.47 2.68
C VAL A 121 -10.00 2.90 1.27
N ASP A 122 -8.98 3.07 0.48
CA ASP A 122 -8.97 2.56 -0.89
C ASP A 122 -9.20 1.04 -0.94
N ILE A 123 -8.54 0.28 -0.08
CA ILE A 123 -8.71 -1.17 0.08
C ILE A 123 -8.60 -1.55 1.55
N ALA A 124 -9.41 -2.52 2.01
CA ALA A 124 -9.22 -3.19 3.28
C ALA A 124 -8.95 -4.68 3.07
N ALA A 125 -7.84 -5.18 3.63
CA ALA A 125 -7.58 -6.61 3.71
C ALA A 125 -8.12 -7.16 5.03
N LEU A 126 -9.00 -8.15 4.94
CA LEU A 126 -9.72 -8.73 6.07
C LEU A 126 -9.33 -10.20 6.24
N SER A 127 -8.98 -10.58 7.46
CA SER A 127 -8.79 -11.98 7.85
C SER A 127 -9.29 -12.17 9.28
N GLU A 128 -10.31 -13.02 9.47
CA GLU A 128 -10.99 -13.19 10.76
C GLU A 128 -11.44 -11.86 11.37
N ALA A 129 -10.89 -11.49 12.54
CA ALA A 129 -11.16 -10.24 13.23
C ALA A 129 -10.09 -9.17 12.98
N MET A 130 -9.27 -9.34 11.94
CA MET A 130 -8.21 -8.41 11.56
C MET A 130 -8.61 -7.60 10.32
N LYS A 131 -8.26 -6.33 10.32
CA LYS A 131 -8.47 -5.41 9.21
C LYS A 131 -7.19 -4.62 8.97
N LEU A 132 -6.57 -4.81 7.81
CA LEU A 132 -5.45 -4.02 7.36
C LEU A 132 -5.93 -3.01 6.32
N PRO A 133 -6.03 -1.74 6.67
CA PRO A 133 -6.34 -0.70 5.69
C PRO A 133 -5.12 -0.44 4.79
N ILE A 134 -5.40 -0.25 3.51
CA ILE A 134 -4.41 -0.01 2.46
C ILE A 134 -4.82 1.25 1.71
N GLU A 135 -3.95 2.24 1.72
CA GLU A 135 -4.10 3.49 0.97
C GLU A 135 -3.23 3.43 -0.28
N ILE A 136 -3.79 3.76 -1.43
CA ILE A 136 -3.10 3.70 -2.71
C ILE A 136 -2.97 5.10 -3.31
N LYS A 137 -1.79 5.43 -3.82
CA LYS A 137 -1.57 6.67 -4.56
C LYS A 137 -0.73 6.43 -5.80
N LEU A 138 -0.96 7.25 -6.81
CA LEU A 138 -0.01 7.36 -7.92
C LEU A 138 1.17 8.23 -7.49
N GLU A 139 2.36 7.97 -8.02
CA GLU A 139 3.58 8.71 -7.71
C GLU A 139 3.48 10.21 -8.01
N THR A 140 2.56 10.60 -8.91
CA THR A 140 2.32 12.00 -9.28
C THR A 140 1.20 12.67 -8.49
N HIS A 141 0.62 11.97 -7.51
CA HIS A 141 -0.49 12.50 -6.71
C HIS A 141 -0.01 13.65 -5.81
N ALA A 142 -0.74 14.78 -5.79
CA ALA A 142 -0.35 15.98 -5.04
C ALA A 142 -0.13 15.75 -3.54
N LYS A 143 -0.85 14.79 -2.95
CA LYS A 143 -0.74 14.44 -1.53
C LYS A 143 0.19 13.25 -1.25
N LEU A 144 1.03 12.84 -2.23
CA LEU A 144 1.93 11.68 -2.10
C LEU A 144 2.67 11.65 -0.76
N TRP A 145 3.26 12.77 -0.36
CA TRP A 145 4.08 12.87 0.85
C TRP A 145 3.29 13.09 2.13
N SER A 146 2.06 13.58 2.06
CA SER A 146 1.26 13.89 3.25
C SER A 146 0.15 12.88 3.55
N ALA A 147 -0.22 12.06 2.58
CA ALA A 147 -1.31 11.09 2.75
C ALA A 147 -1.04 10.08 3.89
N PRO A 148 0.19 9.55 4.10
CA PRO A 148 0.44 8.62 5.19
C PRO A 148 0.03 9.18 6.56
N SER A 149 0.46 10.40 6.91
CA SER A 149 0.10 11.00 8.20
C SER A 149 -1.34 11.51 8.24
N ALA A 150 -1.84 12.08 7.15
CA ALA A 150 -3.16 12.71 7.13
C ALA A 150 -4.31 11.71 7.03
N GLN A 151 -4.12 10.60 6.36
CA GLN A 151 -5.16 9.59 6.11
C GLN A 151 -4.94 8.35 6.98
N LEU A 152 -3.78 7.70 6.86
CA LEU A 152 -3.53 6.43 7.51
C LEU A 152 -3.37 6.54 9.03
N GLU A 153 -2.54 7.43 9.53
CA GLU A 153 -2.28 7.58 10.96
C GLU A 153 -3.55 7.97 11.73
N ARG A 154 -4.42 8.79 11.13
CA ARG A 154 -5.71 9.19 11.74
C ARG A 154 -6.75 8.08 11.72
N LEU A 155 -6.74 7.22 10.70
CA LEU A 155 -7.71 6.13 10.55
C LEU A 155 -7.38 4.94 11.45
N TYR A 156 -6.08 4.66 11.65
CA TYR A 156 -5.66 3.48 12.45
C TYR A 156 -5.78 3.66 13.94
N SER A 157 -5.68 4.89 14.43
CA SER A 157 -5.89 5.16 15.85
C SER A 157 -7.33 4.91 16.30
N ILE A 158 -8.28 4.83 15.35
CA ILE A 158 -9.72 4.74 15.60
C ILE A 158 -10.25 3.32 15.43
N ASP A 159 -9.68 2.52 14.50
CA ASP A 159 -10.16 1.17 14.22
C ASP A 159 -9.45 0.11 15.09
N PRO A 160 -10.14 -0.52 16.07
CA PRO A 160 -9.54 -1.53 16.92
C PRO A 160 -9.06 -2.79 16.17
N GLU A 161 -9.71 -3.13 15.04
CA GLU A 161 -9.38 -4.31 14.24
C GLU A 161 -8.08 -4.11 13.45
N ALA A 162 -7.70 -2.85 13.17
CA ALA A 162 -6.45 -2.51 12.52
C ALA A 162 -5.25 -2.50 13.49
N GLN A 163 -5.49 -2.44 14.79
CA GLN A 163 -4.47 -2.41 15.85
C GLN A 163 -3.38 -1.35 15.60
N GLY A 164 -3.76 -0.25 14.96
CA GLY A 164 -2.86 0.82 14.56
C GLY A 164 -1.99 0.52 13.33
N ARG A 165 -2.18 -0.60 12.66
CA ARG A 165 -1.43 -0.96 11.44
C ARG A 165 -2.05 -0.39 10.19
N GLY A 166 -1.21 -0.20 9.16
CA GLY A 166 -1.65 0.19 7.84
C GLY A 166 -0.57 0.16 6.79
N LEU A 167 -1.01 0.05 5.56
CA LEU A 167 -0.14 -0.08 4.41
C LEU A 167 -0.38 1.08 3.44
N TYR A 168 0.69 1.79 3.12
CA TYR A 168 0.71 2.81 2.10
C TYR A 168 1.39 2.28 0.85
N VAL A 169 0.65 2.20 -0.24
CA VAL A 169 1.12 1.66 -1.52
C VAL A 169 1.17 2.76 -2.56
N VAL A 170 2.30 2.90 -3.23
CA VAL A 170 2.42 3.82 -4.36
C VAL A 170 2.62 3.03 -5.65
N LEU A 171 1.82 3.37 -6.67
CA LEU A 171 2.04 2.87 -8.02
C LEU A 171 3.03 3.79 -8.73
N TRP A 172 4.18 3.24 -9.09
CA TRP A 172 5.23 3.91 -9.85
C TRP A 172 5.05 3.63 -11.34
N LEU A 173 4.79 4.67 -12.10
CA LEU A 173 4.49 4.60 -13.53
C LEU A 173 5.59 5.30 -14.38
N GLY A 174 6.76 5.56 -13.78
CA GLY A 174 7.92 6.11 -14.46
C GLY A 174 8.30 7.54 -14.05
N GLY A 175 7.66 8.08 -13.00
CA GLY A 175 8.04 9.36 -12.39
C GLY A 175 7.61 10.62 -13.14
N GLN A 176 7.29 10.49 -14.42
CA GLN A 176 6.75 11.59 -15.25
C GLN A 176 5.70 11.05 -16.21
N THR A 177 4.46 11.51 -16.06
CA THR A 177 3.38 11.08 -16.92
C THR A 177 2.39 12.22 -17.14
N MET A 178 1.97 12.43 -18.39
CA MET A 178 0.96 13.43 -18.77
C MET A 178 1.29 14.87 -18.30
N GLY A 179 2.58 15.26 -18.33
CA GLY A 179 3.02 16.58 -17.84
C GLY A 179 3.02 16.74 -16.32
N ARG A 180 2.71 15.68 -15.57
CA ARG A 180 2.84 15.63 -14.12
C ARG A 180 4.13 14.90 -13.75
N SER A 181 4.73 15.31 -12.65
CA SER A 181 5.93 14.68 -12.09
C SER A 181 5.71 14.39 -10.61
N VAL A 182 6.54 13.52 -10.05
CA VAL A 182 6.58 13.29 -8.60
C VAL A 182 6.63 14.65 -7.89
N PRO A 183 5.74 14.93 -6.91
CA PRO A 183 5.78 16.17 -6.15
C PRO A 183 7.13 16.37 -5.47
N THR A 184 7.48 17.62 -5.22
CA THR A 184 8.69 17.94 -4.47
C THR A 184 8.64 17.28 -3.09
N ALA A 185 9.67 16.51 -2.75
CA ALA A 185 9.78 15.86 -1.46
C ALA A 185 9.98 16.91 -0.35
N PRO A 186 9.43 16.68 0.85
CA PRO A 186 9.65 17.56 1.98
C PRO A 186 11.12 17.49 2.46
N ASN A 187 11.48 18.43 3.34
CA ASN A 187 12.78 18.48 4.02
C ASN A 187 14.00 18.53 3.07
N GLY A 188 13.83 19.02 1.84
CA GLY A 188 14.92 19.15 0.87
C GLY A 188 15.43 17.83 0.31
N LEU A 189 14.69 16.74 0.47
CA LEU A 189 15.04 15.46 -0.14
C LEU A 189 15.01 15.57 -1.67
N PRO A 190 15.93 14.89 -2.38
CA PRO A 190 15.91 14.85 -3.83
C PRO A 190 14.62 14.20 -4.34
N ARG A 191 14.20 14.62 -5.54
CA ARG A 191 13.05 13.98 -6.19
C ARG A 191 13.43 12.55 -6.60
N PRO A 192 12.67 11.53 -6.20
CA PRO A 192 12.91 10.16 -6.61
C PRO A 192 12.83 10.00 -8.13
N THR A 193 13.72 9.20 -8.69
CA THR A 193 13.81 8.85 -10.11
C THR A 193 13.46 7.39 -10.39
N SER A 194 13.25 6.60 -9.34
CA SER A 194 12.88 5.19 -9.39
C SER A 194 11.90 4.82 -8.27
N ALA A 195 11.22 3.68 -8.44
CA ALA A 195 10.36 3.11 -7.41
C ALA A 195 11.13 2.84 -6.09
N ALA A 196 12.36 2.32 -6.21
CA ALA A 196 13.21 2.03 -5.04
C ALA A 196 13.58 3.31 -4.28
N GLU A 197 14.00 4.38 -4.97
CA GLU A 197 14.31 5.66 -4.32
C GLU A 197 13.08 6.28 -3.65
N LEU A 198 11.89 6.13 -4.25
CA LEU A 198 10.65 6.59 -3.64
C LEU A 198 10.33 5.82 -2.36
N LEU A 199 10.48 4.50 -2.37
CA LEU A 199 10.25 3.64 -1.21
C LEU A 199 11.20 4.01 -0.06
N ASP A 200 12.49 4.19 -0.35
CA ASP A 200 13.49 4.58 0.64
C ASP A 200 13.19 5.97 1.24
N ALA A 201 12.77 6.92 0.39
CA ALA A 201 12.39 8.25 0.85
C ALA A 201 11.15 8.22 1.76
N LEU A 202 10.12 7.44 1.42
CA LEU A 202 8.92 7.26 2.25
C LEU A 202 9.28 6.60 3.59
N ARG A 203 10.03 5.51 3.59
CA ARG A 203 10.49 4.83 4.80
C ARG A 203 11.32 5.75 5.69
N GLY A 204 12.20 6.56 5.11
CA GLY A 204 13.00 7.53 5.84
C GLY A 204 12.17 8.63 6.48
N LEU A 205 11.21 9.21 5.75
CA LEU A 205 10.32 10.28 6.25
C LEU A 205 9.44 9.81 7.41
N TYR A 206 9.01 8.56 7.38
CA TYR A 206 8.07 7.98 8.33
C TYR A 206 8.70 6.95 9.27
N ALA A 207 10.03 6.99 9.45
CA ALA A 207 10.76 6.05 10.32
C ALA A 207 10.26 6.01 11.76
N SER A 208 9.70 7.12 12.26
CA SER A 208 9.08 7.21 13.59
C SER A 208 7.63 6.71 13.65
N ALA A 209 6.96 6.56 12.50
CA ALA A 209 5.59 6.07 12.42
C ALA A 209 5.54 4.53 12.40
N GLY A 210 6.12 3.88 13.41
CA GLY A 210 6.44 2.44 13.47
C GLY A 210 5.29 1.45 13.23
N LEU A 211 4.09 1.94 12.94
CA LEU A 211 2.90 1.13 12.65
C LEU A 211 2.48 1.20 11.19
N LEU A 212 3.06 2.13 10.41
CA LEU A 212 2.82 2.23 8.98
C LEU A 212 3.90 1.45 8.22
N GLN A 213 3.44 0.75 7.20
CA GLN A 213 4.32 0.06 6.26
C GLN A 213 4.16 0.68 4.87
N PHE A 214 5.21 0.62 4.08
CA PHE A 214 5.28 1.27 2.78
C PHE A 214 5.73 0.28 1.73
N ASP A 215 5.07 0.32 0.56
CA ASP A 215 5.51 -0.38 -0.62
C ASP A 215 5.32 0.47 -1.87
N VAL A 216 6.14 0.24 -2.90
CA VAL A 216 6.08 0.93 -4.18
C VAL A 216 6.11 -0.09 -5.31
N LEU A 217 4.98 -0.27 -5.97
CA LEU A 217 4.86 -1.15 -7.12
C LEU A 217 5.36 -0.47 -8.39
N ASP A 218 6.35 -1.05 -9.03
CA ASP A 218 6.83 -0.59 -10.32
C ASP A 218 6.00 -1.19 -11.47
N ALA A 219 5.22 -0.34 -12.10
CA ALA A 219 4.43 -0.66 -13.30
C ALA A 219 4.86 0.21 -14.50
N THR A 220 6.13 0.60 -14.53
CA THR A 220 6.73 1.33 -15.65
C THR A 220 6.69 0.48 -16.92
N PRO A 221 6.29 1.06 -18.07
CA PRO A 221 6.31 0.33 -19.33
C PRO A 221 7.73 -0.13 -19.66
N LYS A 222 7.88 -1.40 -20.02
CA LYS A 222 9.14 -1.90 -20.58
C LYS A 222 9.44 -1.09 -21.85
N LYS A 223 10.65 -0.54 -21.94
CA LYS A 223 11.12 0.09 -23.19
C LYS A 223 11.06 -1.00 -24.27
N ILE A 224 10.14 -0.85 -25.22
CA ILE A 224 10.15 -1.67 -26.42
C ILE A 224 11.43 -1.27 -27.16
N ALA A 225 12.36 -2.20 -27.31
CA ALA A 225 13.51 -1.97 -28.16
C ALA A 225 12.98 -1.55 -29.54
N PRO A 226 13.53 -0.49 -30.18
CA PRO A 226 13.09 -0.11 -31.49
C PRO A 226 13.23 -1.35 -32.39
N VAL A 227 12.12 -1.69 -33.06
CA VAL A 227 12.16 -2.72 -34.10
C VAL A 227 13.06 -2.16 -35.19
N ILE A 228 14.26 -2.75 -35.35
CA ILE A 228 15.22 -2.43 -36.41
C ILE A 228 14.66 -2.93 -37.74
#